data_c7111802137f5d06bd49dc0a4a1dcf3f
#
_entry.id   c7111802137f5d06bd49dc0a4a1dcf3f
#
_cell.length_a   1.000
_cell.length_b   1.000
_cell.length_c   1.000
_cell.angle_alpha   90.00
_cell.angle_beta   90.00
_cell.angle_gamma   90.00
#
_symmetry.space_group_name_H-M   'P 1'
#
loop_
_entity.id
_entity.type
_entity.pdbx_description
1 polymer ?
#
loop_
_entity_poly.entity_id
_entity_poly.type
_entity_poly.pdbx_seq_one_letter_code
_entity_poly.pdbx_strand_id
1 'polypeptide(L)'
;MAKTSKTEPASKSLQTESFSLISNEKLLAIYSAMVRCRMLEQRAATLFQSGKTENDLSASSKHVGSAAAVGVNLTPDDLLSITPGDWLPVFVKGMPLEGVFRALANPKDDGLIGGLLERNIFVSSNDALQAEAISKRAAKALAEKKNAIVVVFVSSGSDSLKPWRKTMTLAAAKRLPIVFVHHVDEPPELVETDSKAGSRNPEALVHGLPSIAVDALDPVAVYRVAYEAVVRARQGRGATLLRCTIHRNASTPNKVGTDEGATLPDPLIAMEGYLKGKSIEPEPNKRQVVDSFSRDLDLATRFLDR
;
A
#
# COMPACT_ATOMS: atom_id res chain seq x y z
N MET A 1 30.57 -42.08 -56.51
CA MET A 1 29.57 -42.26 -55.47
C MET A 1 29.92 -41.38 -54.28
N ALA A 2 29.30 -40.20 -54.21
CA ALA A 2 29.51 -39.23 -53.15
C ALA A 2 28.22 -39.17 -52.31
N LYS A 3 28.31 -39.50 -51.03
CA LYS A 3 27.20 -39.38 -50.07
C LYS A 3 27.14 -37.99 -49.54
N THR A 4 26.08 -37.26 -49.89
CA THR A 4 25.69 -36.00 -49.31
C THR A 4 25.01 -36.23 -47.94
N SER A 5 25.64 -35.79 -46.86
CA SER A 5 25.04 -35.73 -45.54
C SER A 5 24.21 -34.48 -45.40
N LYS A 6 22.92 -34.65 -45.23
CA LYS A 6 22.00 -33.55 -44.83
C LYS A 6 22.18 -33.22 -43.35
N THR A 7 22.64 -32.03 -43.06
CA THR A 7 22.64 -31.45 -41.72
C THR A 7 21.26 -30.81 -41.47
N GLU A 8 20.51 -31.33 -40.51
CA GLU A 8 19.28 -30.68 -40.01
C GLU A 8 19.62 -29.41 -39.25
N PRO A 9 18.88 -28.32 -39.42
CA PRO A 9 19.09 -27.14 -38.62
C PRO A 9 18.45 -27.33 -37.22
N ALA A 10 19.27 -27.17 -36.18
CA ALA A 10 18.85 -27.13 -34.79
C ALA A 10 17.73 -26.07 -34.59
N SER A 11 16.59 -26.53 -34.15
CA SER A 11 15.49 -25.66 -33.75
C SER A 11 15.92 -24.83 -32.53
N LYS A 12 16.19 -23.56 -32.75
CA LYS A 12 16.26 -22.56 -31.69
C LYS A 12 14.87 -22.48 -31.03
N SER A 13 14.76 -22.96 -29.80
CA SER A 13 13.62 -22.71 -28.96
C SER A 13 13.47 -21.20 -28.82
N LEU A 14 12.44 -20.64 -29.42
CA LEU A 14 11.95 -19.29 -29.15
C LEU A 14 11.55 -19.26 -27.67
N GLN A 15 12.43 -18.73 -26.82
CA GLN A 15 12.06 -18.29 -25.49
C GLN A 15 11.04 -17.18 -25.71
N THR A 16 9.77 -17.49 -25.46
CA THR A 16 8.71 -16.51 -25.35
C THR A 16 9.07 -15.61 -24.15
N GLU A 17 9.75 -14.49 -24.41
CA GLU A 17 9.87 -13.42 -23.45
C GLU A 17 8.44 -12.97 -23.13
N SER A 18 7.93 -13.39 -21.98
CA SER A 18 6.63 -12.94 -21.47
C SER A 18 6.75 -11.43 -21.26
N PHE A 19 6.05 -10.67 -22.09
CA PHE A 19 6.01 -9.22 -22.00
C PHE A 19 5.41 -8.84 -20.65
N SER A 20 6.27 -8.56 -19.67
CA SER A 20 5.86 -8.13 -18.34
C SER A 20 5.98 -6.62 -18.26
N LEU A 21 4.88 -5.93 -17.97
CA LEU A 21 4.86 -4.48 -17.76
C LEU A 21 5.65 -4.06 -16.51
N ILE A 22 6.02 -5.02 -15.64
CA ILE A 22 6.76 -4.79 -14.40
C ILE A 22 8.02 -5.66 -14.46
N SER A 23 9.19 -5.07 -14.23
CA SER A 23 10.44 -5.82 -14.20
C SER A 23 10.50 -6.80 -13.03
N ASN A 24 11.23 -7.91 -13.20
CA ASN A 24 11.42 -8.91 -12.15
C ASN A 24 12.06 -8.29 -10.89
N GLU A 25 12.98 -7.35 -11.06
CA GLU A 25 13.60 -6.60 -9.97
C GLU A 25 12.55 -5.83 -9.16
N LYS A 26 11.63 -5.14 -9.84
CA LYS A 26 10.56 -4.40 -9.17
C LYS A 26 9.58 -5.32 -8.47
N LEU A 27 9.24 -6.48 -9.06
CA LEU A 27 8.39 -7.48 -8.42
C LEU A 27 9.04 -8.02 -7.13
N LEU A 28 10.33 -8.32 -7.15
CA LEU A 28 11.08 -8.74 -5.96
C LEU A 28 11.22 -7.61 -4.93
N ALA A 29 11.32 -6.35 -5.35
CA ALA A 29 11.34 -5.21 -4.45
C ALA A 29 10.00 -5.05 -3.71
N ILE A 30 8.87 -5.20 -4.41
CA ILE A 30 7.52 -5.19 -3.80
C ILE A 30 7.41 -6.34 -2.81
N TYR A 31 7.79 -7.55 -3.22
CA TYR A 31 7.73 -8.74 -2.36
C TYR A 31 8.59 -8.58 -1.10
N SER A 32 9.83 -8.08 -1.26
CA SER A 32 10.72 -7.81 -0.12
C SER A 32 10.14 -6.77 0.85
N ALA A 33 9.48 -5.74 0.33
CA ALA A 33 8.79 -4.75 1.15
C ALA A 33 7.62 -5.38 1.92
N MET A 34 6.84 -6.25 1.27
CA MET A 34 5.73 -6.98 1.90
C MET A 34 6.22 -7.91 3.03
N VAL A 35 7.30 -8.67 2.80
CA VAL A 35 7.90 -9.54 3.83
C VAL A 35 8.35 -8.70 5.04
N ARG A 36 9.04 -7.58 4.81
CA ARG A 36 9.46 -6.66 5.89
C ARG A 36 8.28 -6.07 6.65
N CYS A 37 7.22 -5.65 5.94
CA CYS A 37 5.99 -5.16 6.58
C CYS A 37 5.35 -6.20 7.47
N ARG A 38 5.27 -7.47 7.03
CA ARG A 38 4.73 -8.57 7.82
C ARG A 38 5.57 -8.84 9.08
N MET A 39 6.89 -8.83 8.95
CA MET A 39 7.79 -9.01 10.10
C MET A 39 7.69 -7.84 11.10
N LEU A 40 7.57 -6.61 10.59
CA LEU A 40 7.37 -5.42 11.41
C LEU A 40 6.05 -5.50 12.19
N GLU A 41 4.97 -5.90 11.53
CA GLU A 41 3.65 -6.08 12.12
C GLU A 41 3.68 -7.15 13.23
N GLN A 42 4.27 -8.31 12.96
CA GLN A 42 4.40 -9.39 13.95
C GLN A 42 5.21 -8.95 15.18
N ARG A 43 6.30 -8.21 14.97
CA ARG A 43 7.09 -7.64 16.07
C ARG A 43 6.28 -6.61 16.87
N ALA A 44 5.55 -5.71 16.19
CA ALA A 44 4.70 -4.72 16.85
C ALA A 44 3.59 -5.38 17.70
N ALA A 45 2.94 -6.43 17.18
CA ALA A 45 1.93 -7.20 17.91
C ALA A 45 2.51 -7.85 19.19
N THR A 46 3.72 -8.44 19.10
CA THR A 46 4.41 -9.02 20.27
C THR A 46 4.72 -7.96 21.33
N LEU A 47 5.19 -6.78 20.92
CA LEU A 47 5.51 -5.68 21.83
C LEU A 47 4.25 -5.10 22.47
N PHE A 48 3.17 -4.98 21.72
CA PHE A 48 1.87 -4.53 22.25
C PHE A 48 1.32 -5.53 23.30
N GLN A 49 1.33 -6.82 22.99
CA GLN A 49 0.90 -7.87 23.92
C GLN A 49 1.72 -7.91 25.22
N SER A 50 3.01 -7.53 25.14
CA SER A 50 3.89 -7.41 26.32
C SER A 50 3.79 -6.06 27.05
N GLY A 51 2.90 -5.15 26.61
CA GLY A 51 2.71 -3.82 27.20
C GLY A 51 3.84 -2.83 26.94
N LYS A 52 4.72 -3.10 25.97
CA LYS A 52 5.85 -2.22 25.62
C LYS A 52 5.50 -1.10 24.64
N THR A 53 4.36 -1.21 23.97
CA THR A 53 3.82 -0.18 23.06
C THR A 53 2.35 0.09 23.36
N GLU A 54 1.89 1.32 23.14
CA GLU A 54 0.48 1.72 23.32
C GLU A 54 -0.40 1.29 22.14
N ASN A 55 0.21 1.10 20.96
CA ASN A 55 -0.48 0.71 19.74
C ASN A 55 0.21 -0.48 19.07
N ASP A 56 -0.56 -1.20 18.25
CA ASP A 56 -0.08 -2.25 17.38
C ASP A 56 -0.34 -1.92 15.89
N LEU A 57 -0.04 -2.87 15.02
CA LEU A 57 -0.27 -2.78 13.57
C LEU A 57 -1.26 -3.84 13.07
N SER A 58 -1.98 -4.52 13.96
CA SER A 58 -2.87 -5.63 13.60
C SER A 58 -3.96 -5.23 12.61
N ALA A 59 -4.49 -4.00 12.74
CA ALA A 59 -5.47 -3.46 11.80
C ALA A 59 -4.91 -3.29 10.37
N SER A 60 -3.58 -3.15 10.23
CA SER A 60 -2.89 -2.96 8.94
C SER A 60 -2.50 -4.26 8.25
N SER A 61 -2.65 -5.40 8.91
CA SER A 61 -2.21 -6.74 8.45
C SER A 61 -2.76 -7.11 7.07
N LYS A 62 -4.02 -6.82 6.83
CA LYS A 62 -4.70 -7.04 5.55
C LYS A 62 -4.25 -6.05 4.45
N HIS A 63 -3.57 -4.97 4.82
CA HIS A 63 -3.13 -3.88 3.94
C HIS A 63 -1.64 -3.95 3.58
N VAL A 64 -0.91 -4.99 4.01
CA VAL A 64 0.52 -5.19 3.72
C VAL A 64 0.81 -5.07 2.22
N GLY A 65 -0.02 -5.71 1.38
CA GLY A 65 0.14 -5.66 -0.08
C GLY A 65 0.00 -4.25 -0.64
N SER A 66 -1.06 -3.53 -0.27
CA SER A 66 -1.31 -2.17 -0.75
C SER A 66 -0.32 -1.15 -0.18
N ALA A 67 0.07 -1.27 1.09
CA ALA A 67 1.08 -0.42 1.70
C ALA A 67 2.43 -0.54 0.99
N ALA A 68 2.88 -1.78 0.72
CA ALA A 68 4.11 -2.04 -0.03
C ALA A 68 4.00 -1.54 -1.48
N ALA A 69 2.93 -1.93 -2.19
CA ALA A 69 2.74 -1.60 -3.60
C ALA A 69 2.64 -0.10 -3.88
N VAL A 70 2.02 0.67 -2.99
CA VAL A 70 1.98 2.14 -3.08
C VAL A 70 3.32 2.74 -2.63
N GLY A 71 3.84 2.30 -1.48
CA GLY A 71 5.03 2.89 -0.85
C GLY A 71 6.29 2.82 -1.71
N VAL A 72 6.51 1.72 -2.46
CA VAL A 72 7.68 1.57 -3.36
C VAL A 72 7.70 2.52 -4.56
N ASN A 73 6.63 3.29 -4.78
CA ASN A 73 6.54 4.32 -5.82
C ASN A 73 6.90 5.73 -5.29
N LEU A 74 7.06 5.88 -3.98
CA LEU A 74 7.30 7.17 -3.35
C LEU A 74 8.77 7.52 -3.29
N THR A 75 9.05 8.81 -3.39
CA THR A 75 10.38 9.40 -3.19
C THR A 75 10.44 10.11 -1.83
N PRO A 76 11.63 10.42 -1.31
CA PRO A 76 11.75 11.20 -0.07
C PRO A 76 11.02 12.54 -0.10
N ASP A 77 10.92 13.19 -1.28
CA ASP A 77 10.28 14.51 -1.44
C ASP A 77 8.75 14.45 -1.43
N ASP A 78 8.17 13.28 -1.64
CA ASP A 78 6.71 13.12 -1.63
C ASP A 78 6.18 13.27 -0.20
N LEU A 79 5.07 13.96 -0.04
CA LEU A 79 4.35 13.96 1.22
C LEU A 79 3.51 12.70 1.34
N LEU A 80 3.71 11.95 2.39
CA LEU A 80 2.85 10.85 2.80
C LEU A 80 2.00 11.28 3.99
N SER A 81 0.68 11.18 3.86
CA SER A 81 -0.26 11.47 4.94
C SER A 81 -0.99 10.20 5.34
N ILE A 82 -1.00 9.90 6.63
CA ILE A 82 -1.59 8.69 7.20
C ILE A 82 -2.43 9.00 8.43
N THR A 83 -3.29 8.04 8.80
CA THR A 83 -3.89 7.98 10.15
C THR A 83 -2.97 7.26 11.13
N PRO A 84 -3.13 7.43 12.46
CA PRO A 84 -2.24 6.83 13.46
C PRO A 84 -2.19 5.29 13.50
N GLY A 85 -2.89 4.58 12.64
CA GLY A 85 -2.80 3.12 12.50
C GLY A 85 -2.00 2.64 11.28
N ASP A 86 -1.67 3.54 10.34
CA ASP A 86 -1.17 3.17 9.01
C ASP A 86 0.35 3.35 8.87
N TRP A 87 1.15 2.76 9.78
CA TRP A 87 2.60 2.94 9.77
C TRP A 87 3.34 2.14 8.69
N LEU A 88 2.72 1.13 8.08
CA LEU A 88 3.38 0.32 7.04
C LEU A 88 3.80 1.14 5.80
N PRO A 89 2.96 2.02 5.21
CA PRO A 89 3.39 2.88 4.11
C PRO A 89 4.52 3.83 4.49
N VAL A 90 4.53 4.30 5.74
CA VAL A 90 5.58 5.18 6.28
C VAL A 90 6.91 4.46 6.36
N PHE A 91 6.91 3.22 6.85
CA PHE A 91 8.08 2.35 6.88
C PHE A 91 8.59 2.09 5.45
N VAL A 92 7.72 1.73 4.50
CA VAL A 92 8.11 1.46 3.10
C VAL A 92 8.68 2.70 2.43
N LYS A 93 8.17 3.90 2.76
CA LYS A 93 8.72 5.18 2.28
C LYS A 93 10.14 5.46 2.79
N GLY A 94 10.61 4.75 3.82
CA GLY A 94 11.97 4.86 4.35
C GLY A 94 12.07 5.46 5.77
N MET A 95 11.00 5.42 6.54
CA MET A 95 11.09 5.73 7.97
C MET A 95 11.97 4.70 8.67
N PRO A 96 12.97 5.11 9.48
CA PRO A 96 13.73 4.17 10.29
C PRO A 96 12.83 3.36 11.23
N LEU A 97 13.15 2.08 11.42
CA LEU A 97 12.39 1.17 12.28
C LEU A 97 12.24 1.71 13.71
N GLU A 98 13.29 2.26 14.29
CA GLU A 98 13.25 2.87 15.62
C GLU A 98 12.20 3.97 15.69
N GLY A 99 12.08 4.81 14.66
CA GLY A 99 11.06 5.85 14.59
C GLY A 99 9.64 5.30 14.55
N VAL A 100 9.40 4.19 13.82
CA VAL A 100 8.12 3.51 13.82
C VAL A 100 7.79 2.98 15.22
N PHE A 101 8.73 2.29 15.87
CA PHE A 101 8.49 1.75 17.22
C PHE A 101 8.34 2.84 18.29
N ARG A 102 9.03 3.98 18.16
CA ARG A 102 8.80 5.15 19.03
C ARG A 102 7.38 5.68 18.87
N ALA A 103 6.88 5.76 17.63
CA ALA A 103 5.51 6.20 17.37
C ALA A 103 4.45 5.23 17.93
N LEU A 104 4.74 3.93 17.93
CA LEU A 104 3.85 2.93 18.52
C LEU A 104 3.90 2.95 20.05
N ALA A 105 5.07 3.23 20.64
CA ALA A 105 5.25 3.30 22.10
C ALA A 105 4.72 4.59 22.70
N ASN A 106 4.92 5.73 22.03
CA ASN A 106 4.43 7.03 22.49
C ASN A 106 3.95 7.89 21.30
N PRO A 107 2.70 7.78 20.90
CA PRO A 107 2.15 8.53 19.75
C PRO A 107 2.07 10.04 19.95
N LYS A 108 2.29 10.52 21.18
CA LYS A 108 2.24 11.94 21.56
C LYS A 108 3.62 12.59 21.70
N ASP A 109 4.68 11.91 21.29
CA ASP A 109 6.03 12.44 21.35
C ASP A 109 6.21 13.60 20.35
N ASP A 110 6.31 14.84 20.87
CA ASP A 110 6.46 16.06 20.05
C ASP A 110 7.77 16.05 19.24
N GLY A 111 8.84 15.46 19.75
CA GLY A 111 10.10 15.32 19.03
C GLY A 111 9.97 14.39 17.82
N LEU A 112 9.22 13.32 17.99
CA LEU A 112 8.90 12.41 16.88
C LEU A 112 8.05 13.10 15.81
N ILE A 113 7.00 13.84 16.22
CA ILE A 113 6.10 14.56 15.29
C ILE A 113 6.90 15.56 14.45
N GLY A 114 7.82 16.32 15.07
CA GLY A 114 8.71 17.22 14.35
C GLY A 114 9.57 16.50 13.30
N GLY A 115 10.20 15.39 13.66
CA GLY A 115 11.01 14.58 12.76
C GLY A 115 10.22 13.93 11.63
N LEU A 116 8.93 13.63 11.82
CA LEU A 116 8.05 13.14 10.76
C LEU A 116 7.82 14.22 9.69
N LEU A 117 7.55 15.45 10.09
CA LEU A 117 7.33 16.56 9.16
C LEU A 117 8.57 16.87 8.32
N GLU A 118 9.77 16.79 8.89
CA GLU A 118 11.04 16.92 8.17
C GLU A 118 11.21 15.84 7.08
N ARG A 119 10.63 14.65 7.30
CA ARG A 119 10.62 13.54 6.34
C ARG A 119 9.45 13.54 5.38
N ASN A 120 8.68 14.64 5.31
CA ASN A 120 7.47 14.74 4.54
C ASN A 120 6.44 13.64 4.91
N ILE A 121 6.25 13.40 6.20
CA ILE A 121 5.24 12.50 6.76
C ILE A 121 4.32 13.33 7.63
N PHE A 122 3.01 13.21 7.40
CA PHE A 122 1.97 13.87 8.17
C PHE A 122 1.02 12.83 8.77
N VAL A 123 0.89 12.82 10.08
CA VAL A 123 0.04 11.90 10.82
C VAL A 123 -1.06 12.69 11.52
N SER A 124 -2.31 12.30 11.31
CA SER A 124 -3.45 12.94 11.99
C SER A 124 -4.62 11.97 12.12
N SER A 125 -5.25 11.98 13.29
CA SER A 125 -6.53 11.33 13.52
C SER A 125 -7.73 12.23 13.14
N ASN A 126 -7.46 13.49 12.78
CA ASN A 126 -8.48 14.45 12.38
C ASN A 126 -8.47 14.66 10.87
N ASP A 127 -9.43 14.05 10.19
CA ASP A 127 -9.55 14.12 8.72
C ASP A 127 -9.65 15.55 8.17
N ALA A 128 -10.29 16.47 8.90
CA ALA A 128 -10.44 17.85 8.45
C ALA A 128 -9.11 18.60 8.46
N LEU A 129 -8.30 18.45 9.53
CA LEU A 129 -6.96 18.99 9.61
C LEU A 129 -6.03 18.36 8.58
N GLN A 130 -6.14 17.06 8.40
CA GLN A 130 -5.38 16.30 7.41
C GLN A 130 -5.72 16.80 6.01
N ALA A 131 -7.00 16.93 5.67
CA ALA A 131 -7.48 17.42 4.39
C ALA A 131 -6.99 18.84 4.06
N GLU A 132 -6.97 19.73 5.04
CA GLU A 132 -6.45 21.09 4.89
C GLU A 132 -4.93 21.08 4.65
N ALA A 133 -4.17 20.36 5.47
CA ALA A 133 -2.71 20.30 5.38
C ALA A 133 -2.25 19.75 4.02
N ILE A 134 -2.84 18.65 3.56
CA ILE A 134 -2.47 18.06 2.26
C ILE A 134 -2.85 18.94 1.09
N SER A 135 -3.99 19.64 1.16
CA SER A 135 -4.42 20.58 0.12
C SER A 135 -3.43 21.73 -0.03
N LYS A 136 -3.00 22.33 1.08
CA LYS A 136 -1.99 23.40 1.09
C LYS A 136 -0.65 22.92 0.53
N ARG A 137 -0.20 21.73 0.94
CA ARG A 137 1.07 21.14 0.48
C ARG A 137 1.04 20.81 -1.01
N ALA A 138 -0.05 20.22 -1.49
CA ALA A 138 -0.23 19.90 -2.90
C ALA A 138 -0.30 21.16 -3.77
N ALA A 139 -1.00 22.19 -3.32
CA ALA A 139 -1.06 23.47 -4.02
C ALA A 139 0.33 24.13 -4.10
N LYS A 140 1.12 24.08 -3.01
CA LYS A 140 2.51 24.56 -3.00
C LYS A 140 3.38 23.77 -3.97
N ALA A 141 3.33 22.45 -3.96
CA ALA A 141 4.10 21.60 -4.88
C ALA A 141 3.79 21.91 -6.36
N LEU A 142 2.51 22.11 -6.68
CA LEU A 142 2.05 22.51 -8.01
C LEU A 142 2.57 23.90 -8.40
N ALA A 143 2.47 24.88 -7.51
CA ALA A 143 2.93 26.24 -7.76
C ALA A 143 4.45 26.34 -7.98
N GLU A 144 5.22 25.55 -7.22
CA GLU A 144 6.68 25.47 -7.31
C GLU A 144 7.15 24.58 -8.47
N LYS A 145 6.22 23.97 -9.23
CA LYS A 145 6.51 23.01 -10.31
C LYS A 145 7.43 21.89 -9.88
N LYS A 146 7.33 21.46 -8.63
CA LYS A 146 8.08 20.32 -8.09
C LYS A 146 7.46 19.01 -8.56
N ASN A 147 8.30 18.01 -8.82
CA ASN A 147 7.85 16.65 -9.10
C ASN A 147 7.28 15.92 -7.88
N ALA A 148 7.28 16.57 -6.71
CA ALA A 148 6.73 16.02 -5.48
C ALA A 148 5.20 15.94 -5.55
N ILE A 149 4.67 14.85 -5.03
CA ILE A 149 3.24 14.59 -4.93
C ILE A 149 2.82 14.43 -3.47
N VAL A 150 1.52 14.41 -3.25
CA VAL A 150 0.94 14.05 -1.96
C VAL A 150 0.23 12.70 -2.10
N VAL A 151 0.57 11.74 -1.25
CA VAL A 151 -0.18 10.48 -1.12
C VAL A 151 -0.84 10.46 0.24
N VAL A 152 -2.13 10.18 0.27
CA VAL A 152 -2.90 10.13 1.50
C VAL A 152 -3.61 8.80 1.65
N PHE A 153 -3.36 8.13 2.75
CA PHE A 153 -4.14 6.98 3.17
C PHE A 153 -5.33 7.46 3.97
N VAL A 154 -6.51 7.24 3.44
CA VAL A 154 -7.77 7.64 4.05
C VAL A 154 -8.27 6.48 4.93
N SER A 155 -8.75 6.80 6.12
CA SER A 155 -9.30 5.82 7.08
C SER A 155 -10.29 4.88 6.39
N SER A 156 -10.33 3.63 6.83
CA SER A 156 -11.32 2.66 6.36
C SER A 156 -12.71 2.95 6.94
N GLY A 157 -13.75 2.63 6.16
CA GLY A 157 -15.15 2.78 6.57
C GLY A 157 -16.03 3.40 5.49
N SER A 158 -17.32 3.11 5.52
CA SER A 158 -18.28 3.56 4.49
C SER A 158 -18.41 5.09 4.39
N ASP A 159 -18.21 5.77 5.50
CA ASP A 159 -18.37 7.23 5.60
C ASP A 159 -17.04 8.01 5.63
N SER A 160 -15.91 7.32 5.61
CA SER A 160 -14.57 7.92 5.74
C SER A 160 -14.22 8.93 4.65
N LEU A 161 -14.85 8.82 3.47
CA LEU A 161 -14.65 9.78 2.38
C LEU A 161 -15.45 11.08 2.53
N LYS A 162 -16.45 11.14 3.43
CA LYS A 162 -17.28 12.35 3.61
C LYS A 162 -16.47 13.60 3.98
N PRO A 163 -15.54 13.55 4.96
CA PRO A 163 -14.68 14.70 5.31
C PRO A 163 -13.80 15.16 4.15
N TRP A 164 -13.43 14.25 3.26
CA TRP A 164 -12.52 14.47 2.15
C TRP A 164 -13.17 15.06 0.89
N ARG A 165 -14.50 15.10 0.82
CA ARG A 165 -15.23 15.50 -0.38
C ARG A 165 -14.81 16.88 -0.90
N LYS A 166 -14.66 17.86 -0.02
CA LYS A 166 -14.23 19.23 -0.40
C LYS A 166 -12.81 19.22 -0.98
N THR A 167 -11.90 18.50 -0.33
CA THR A 167 -10.51 18.37 -0.79
C THR A 167 -10.42 17.63 -2.13
N MET A 168 -11.18 16.56 -2.32
CA MET A 168 -11.24 15.83 -3.58
C MET A 168 -11.80 16.69 -4.71
N THR A 169 -12.86 17.48 -4.44
CA THR A 169 -13.42 18.44 -5.41
C THR A 169 -12.40 19.50 -5.80
N LEU A 170 -11.70 20.07 -4.82
CA LEU A 170 -10.63 21.04 -5.07
C LEU A 170 -9.47 20.40 -5.86
N ALA A 171 -9.07 19.20 -5.49
CA ALA A 171 -7.99 18.46 -6.15
C ALA A 171 -8.32 18.17 -7.62
N ALA A 172 -9.56 17.78 -7.92
CA ALA A 172 -10.03 17.58 -9.29
C ALA A 172 -10.03 18.90 -10.08
N ALA A 173 -10.66 19.96 -9.53
CA ALA A 173 -10.79 21.26 -10.19
C ALA A 173 -9.44 21.95 -10.45
N LYS A 174 -8.50 21.85 -9.51
CA LYS A 174 -7.17 22.49 -9.58
C LYS A 174 -6.08 21.56 -10.13
N ARG A 175 -6.40 20.32 -10.47
CA ARG A 175 -5.44 19.30 -10.89
C ARG A 175 -4.28 19.13 -9.91
N LEU A 176 -4.60 19.13 -8.60
CA LEU A 176 -3.58 18.98 -7.57
C LEU A 176 -2.90 17.61 -7.66
N PRO A 177 -1.58 17.52 -7.40
CA PRO A 177 -0.83 16.28 -7.48
C PRO A 177 -1.07 15.40 -6.24
N ILE A 178 -2.29 14.87 -6.11
CA ILE A 178 -2.71 14.06 -4.95
C ILE A 178 -3.15 12.67 -5.41
N VAL A 179 -2.67 11.65 -4.71
CA VAL A 179 -3.18 10.27 -4.80
C VAL A 179 -3.87 9.94 -3.49
N PHE A 180 -5.18 9.71 -3.55
CA PHE A 180 -5.96 9.22 -2.41
C PHE A 180 -5.97 7.71 -2.45
N VAL A 181 -5.61 7.05 -1.35
CA VAL A 181 -5.65 5.60 -1.17
C VAL A 181 -6.71 5.30 -0.10
N HIS A 182 -7.80 4.70 -0.49
CA HIS A 182 -8.91 4.38 0.39
C HIS A 182 -9.07 2.86 0.48
N HIS A 183 -8.89 2.32 1.68
CA HIS A 183 -9.14 0.92 1.95
C HIS A 183 -10.63 0.70 2.25
N VAL A 184 -11.23 -0.26 1.56
CA VAL A 184 -12.66 -0.59 1.69
C VAL A 184 -12.81 -2.06 2.02
N ASP A 185 -13.41 -2.35 3.17
CA ASP A 185 -13.83 -3.69 3.53
C ASP A 185 -15.28 -3.88 3.08
N GLU A 186 -15.50 -4.66 2.02
CA GLU A 186 -16.84 -4.95 1.53
C GLU A 186 -17.36 -6.25 2.16
N PRO A 187 -18.54 -6.22 2.82
CA PRO A 187 -19.18 -7.44 3.27
C PRO A 187 -19.65 -8.29 2.08
N PRO A 188 -19.69 -9.64 2.21
CA PRO A 188 -20.03 -10.56 1.12
C PRO A 188 -21.38 -10.29 0.45
N GLU A 189 -22.36 -9.82 1.22
CA GLU A 189 -23.75 -9.58 0.80
C GLU A 189 -23.89 -8.45 -0.22
N LEU A 190 -22.86 -7.63 -0.42
CA LEU A 190 -22.90 -6.49 -1.35
C LEU A 190 -22.38 -6.82 -2.74
N VAL A 191 -21.77 -7.98 -2.94
CA VAL A 191 -21.22 -8.40 -4.24
C VAL A 191 -22.33 -8.89 -5.17
N GLU A 192 -23.43 -9.42 -4.64
CA GLU A 192 -24.51 -10.01 -5.45
C GLU A 192 -25.65 -9.05 -5.85
N THR A 193 -25.73 -7.86 -5.26
CA THR A 193 -26.90 -6.97 -5.45
C THR A 193 -26.65 -5.71 -6.28
N ASP A 194 -25.49 -5.57 -6.89
CA ASP A 194 -25.05 -4.32 -7.56
C ASP A 194 -25.74 -4.00 -8.90
N SER A 195 -26.75 -4.78 -9.30
CA SER A 195 -27.54 -4.42 -10.48
C SER A 195 -28.71 -3.47 -10.21
N LYS A 196 -29.05 -3.18 -8.93
CA LYS A 196 -30.21 -2.33 -8.58
C LYS A 196 -30.02 -1.32 -7.43
N ALA A 197 -28.93 -1.37 -6.68
CA ALA A 197 -28.64 -0.38 -5.62
C ALA A 197 -27.94 0.82 -6.25
N GLY A 198 -28.70 1.82 -6.61
CA GLY A 198 -28.18 3.07 -7.10
C GLY A 198 -27.07 3.62 -6.21
N SER A 199 -25.90 3.91 -6.84
CA SER A 199 -24.98 4.93 -6.34
C SER A 199 -24.12 4.60 -5.13
N ARG A 200 -23.48 3.44 -5.07
CA ARG A 200 -22.20 3.29 -4.36
C ARG A 200 -21.00 3.41 -5.31
N ASN A 201 -21.25 3.84 -6.53
CA ASN A 201 -20.19 4.14 -7.48
C ASN A 201 -19.41 5.38 -6.98
N PRO A 202 -18.10 5.27 -6.69
CA PRO A 202 -17.30 6.42 -6.26
C PRO A 202 -17.20 7.51 -7.30
N GLU A 203 -17.48 7.21 -8.56
CA GLU A 203 -17.62 8.23 -9.61
C GLU A 203 -18.71 9.26 -9.28
N ALA A 204 -19.72 8.88 -8.48
CA ALA A 204 -20.70 9.82 -7.93
C ALA A 204 -20.18 10.67 -6.80
N LEU A 205 -18.99 10.36 -6.22
CA LEU A 205 -18.44 11.08 -5.08
C LEU A 205 -17.91 12.45 -5.46
N VAL A 206 -17.14 12.55 -6.56
CA VAL A 206 -16.57 13.83 -7.02
C VAL A 206 -16.46 13.84 -8.54
N HIS A 207 -17.20 14.72 -9.18
CA HIS A 207 -17.12 14.90 -10.63
C HIS A 207 -15.70 15.33 -11.06
N GLY A 208 -15.15 14.64 -12.07
CA GLY A 208 -13.82 14.92 -12.63
C GLY A 208 -12.63 14.33 -11.85
N LEU A 209 -12.85 13.61 -10.73
CA LEU A 209 -11.82 12.86 -10.05
C LEU A 209 -11.80 11.40 -10.56
N PRO A 210 -10.76 10.96 -11.29
CA PRO A 210 -10.62 9.55 -11.64
C PRO A 210 -10.61 8.67 -10.40
N SER A 211 -11.42 7.62 -10.39
CA SER A 211 -11.51 6.64 -9.33
C SER A 211 -11.26 5.25 -9.90
N ILE A 212 -10.32 4.51 -9.31
CA ILE A 212 -9.92 3.18 -9.76
C ILE A 212 -10.14 2.20 -8.61
N ALA A 213 -11.01 1.23 -8.83
CA ALA A 213 -11.20 0.11 -7.90
C ALA A 213 -10.15 -0.97 -8.20
N VAL A 214 -9.54 -1.52 -7.15
CA VAL A 214 -8.55 -2.58 -7.25
C VAL A 214 -8.67 -3.52 -6.05
N ASP A 215 -8.48 -4.82 -6.29
CA ASP A 215 -8.39 -5.79 -5.21
C ASP A 215 -7.14 -5.53 -4.36
N ALA A 216 -7.32 -5.21 -3.08
CA ALA A 216 -6.23 -4.96 -2.15
C ALA A 216 -5.37 -6.20 -1.86
N LEU A 217 -5.89 -7.40 -2.15
CA LEU A 217 -5.20 -8.67 -1.98
C LEU A 217 -4.32 -9.04 -3.19
N ASP A 218 -4.44 -8.29 -4.31
CA ASP A 218 -3.54 -8.40 -5.47
C ASP A 218 -2.50 -7.25 -5.46
N PRO A 219 -1.31 -7.44 -4.86
CA PRO A 219 -0.31 -6.39 -4.76
C PRO A 219 0.26 -5.95 -6.10
N VAL A 220 0.18 -6.80 -7.13
CA VAL A 220 0.65 -6.46 -8.49
C VAL A 220 -0.34 -5.55 -9.18
N ALA A 221 -1.64 -5.81 -9.05
CA ALA A 221 -2.68 -4.92 -9.55
C ALA A 221 -2.64 -3.57 -8.83
N VAL A 222 -2.53 -3.57 -7.49
CA VAL A 222 -2.38 -2.32 -6.71
C VAL A 222 -1.15 -1.53 -7.16
N TYR A 223 0.01 -2.20 -7.36
CA TYR A 223 1.21 -1.52 -7.84
C TYR A 223 0.98 -0.83 -9.20
N ARG A 224 0.34 -1.50 -10.14
CA ARG A 224 0.07 -0.94 -11.48
C ARG A 224 -0.75 0.34 -11.40
N VAL A 225 -1.89 0.28 -10.70
CA VAL A 225 -2.79 1.45 -10.59
C VAL A 225 -2.15 2.57 -9.75
N ALA A 226 -1.37 2.23 -8.72
CA ALA A 226 -0.64 3.20 -7.92
C ALA A 226 0.46 3.90 -8.74
N TYR A 227 1.22 3.14 -9.53
CA TYR A 227 2.25 3.69 -10.42
C TYR A 227 1.64 4.67 -11.43
N GLU A 228 0.56 4.29 -12.10
CA GLU A 228 -0.16 5.17 -13.04
C GLU A 228 -0.69 6.44 -12.34
N ALA A 229 -1.27 6.32 -11.16
CA ALA A 229 -1.76 7.46 -10.39
C ALA A 229 -0.62 8.41 -9.98
N VAL A 230 0.52 7.86 -9.54
CA VAL A 230 1.72 8.63 -9.17
C VAL A 230 2.29 9.35 -10.40
N VAL A 231 2.46 8.65 -11.52
CA VAL A 231 2.95 9.26 -12.78
C VAL A 231 2.02 10.36 -13.25
N ARG A 232 0.71 10.12 -13.23
CA ARG A 232 -0.32 11.10 -13.57
C ARG A 232 -0.21 12.36 -12.71
N ALA A 233 -0.08 12.20 -11.38
CA ALA A 233 0.06 13.30 -10.45
C ALA A 233 1.34 14.10 -10.70
N ARG A 234 2.49 13.43 -10.90
CA ARG A 234 3.79 14.08 -11.20
C ARG A 234 3.76 14.86 -12.51
N GLN A 235 3.02 14.38 -13.49
CA GLN A 235 2.86 15.06 -14.79
C GLN A 235 1.85 16.22 -14.75
N GLY A 236 1.32 16.59 -13.58
CA GLY A 236 0.33 17.66 -13.44
C GLY A 236 -1.04 17.33 -14.05
N ARG A 237 -1.32 16.05 -14.30
CA ARG A 237 -2.61 15.60 -14.85
C ARG A 237 -3.70 15.50 -13.78
N GLY A 238 -3.38 15.84 -12.52
CA GLY A 238 -4.31 15.94 -11.41
C GLY A 238 -4.41 14.69 -10.54
N ALA A 239 -5.34 14.75 -9.59
CA ALA A 239 -5.52 13.73 -8.56
C ALA A 239 -6.18 12.45 -9.07
N THR A 240 -6.01 11.38 -8.29
CA THR A 240 -6.67 10.07 -8.50
C THR A 240 -7.08 9.48 -7.16
N LEU A 241 -8.24 8.83 -7.10
CA LEU A 241 -8.69 8.02 -5.97
C LEU A 241 -8.48 6.54 -6.30
N LEU A 242 -7.67 5.86 -5.50
CA LEU A 242 -7.51 4.40 -5.52
C LEU A 242 -8.40 3.80 -4.43
N ARG A 243 -9.33 2.95 -4.82
CA ARG A 243 -10.16 2.17 -3.90
C ARG A 243 -9.58 0.77 -3.82
N CYS A 244 -8.86 0.51 -2.75
CA CYS A 244 -8.29 -0.80 -2.45
C CYS A 244 -9.33 -1.62 -1.68
N THR A 245 -10.08 -2.47 -2.39
CA THR A 245 -11.19 -3.22 -1.84
C THR A 245 -10.73 -4.60 -1.39
N ILE A 246 -11.16 -5.02 -0.20
CA ILE A 246 -11.02 -6.38 0.29
C ILE A 246 -12.39 -7.04 0.21
N HIS A 247 -12.53 -8.00 -0.69
CA HIS A 247 -13.74 -8.80 -0.80
C HIS A 247 -13.68 -9.96 0.20
N ARG A 248 -14.62 -10.01 1.12
CA ARG A 248 -14.80 -11.18 1.98
C ARG A 248 -15.57 -12.23 1.20
N ASN A 249 -14.97 -13.37 0.90
CA ASN A 249 -15.65 -14.46 0.18
C ASN A 249 -16.84 -15.00 0.99
N ALA A 250 -18.02 -15.01 0.38
CA ALA A 250 -19.26 -15.52 0.98
C ALA A 250 -19.23 -17.04 1.28
N SER A 251 -18.21 -17.76 0.80
CA SER A 251 -18.06 -19.21 0.98
C SER A 251 -17.57 -19.67 2.35
N THR A 252 -17.24 -18.75 3.27
CA THR A 252 -16.97 -19.08 4.67
C THR A 252 -18.23 -18.83 5.48
N PRO A 253 -18.93 -19.89 5.97
CA PRO A 253 -20.17 -19.72 6.71
C PRO A 253 -19.90 -18.92 8.00
N ASN A 254 -20.47 -17.72 8.08
CA ASN A 254 -20.54 -16.94 9.30
C ASN A 254 -21.35 -17.76 10.33
N LYS A 255 -20.66 -18.45 11.25
CA LYS A 255 -21.30 -18.87 12.48
C LYS A 255 -21.49 -17.60 13.32
N VAL A 256 -22.74 -17.18 13.41
CA VAL A 256 -23.19 -16.09 14.28
C VAL A 256 -22.67 -16.38 15.69
N GLY A 257 -21.72 -15.58 16.18
CA GLY A 257 -21.33 -15.59 17.60
C GLY A 257 -19.84 -15.70 17.95
N THR A 258 -18.94 -15.95 16.99
CA THR A 258 -17.50 -15.89 17.28
C THR A 258 -16.77 -15.38 16.05
N ASP A 259 -15.90 -14.40 16.23
CA ASP A 259 -15.05 -13.77 15.19
C ASP A 259 -13.94 -14.72 14.62
N GLU A 260 -14.06 -16.01 14.93
CA GLU A 260 -13.12 -17.07 14.54
C GLU A 260 -13.65 -17.83 13.33
N GLY A 261 -13.26 -17.45 12.08
CA GLY A 261 -13.52 -18.38 10.99
C GLY A 261 -13.37 -17.92 9.54
N ALA A 262 -13.32 -16.66 9.22
CA ALA A 262 -13.05 -16.22 7.85
C ALA A 262 -11.58 -15.74 7.74
N THR A 263 -10.65 -16.66 7.51
CA THR A 263 -9.28 -16.27 7.16
C THR A 263 -9.30 -15.57 5.82
N LEU A 264 -9.07 -14.24 5.82
CA LEU A 264 -8.84 -13.51 4.59
C LEU A 264 -7.63 -14.08 3.86
N PRO A 265 -7.65 -14.17 2.51
CA PRO A 265 -6.48 -14.58 1.76
C PRO A 265 -5.27 -13.70 2.11
N ASP A 266 -4.12 -14.31 2.33
CA ASP A 266 -2.89 -13.54 2.64
C ASP A 266 -2.32 -12.96 1.34
N PRO A 267 -2.15 -11.62 1.23
CA PRO A 267 -1.58 -10.99 0.05
C PRO A 267 -0.13 -11.44 -0.24
N LEU A 268 0.62 -11.92 0.78
CA LEU A 268 1.94 -12.52 0.58
C LEU A 268 1.86 -13.82 -0.21
N ILE A 269 0.89 -14.69 0.11
CA ILE A 269 0.67 -15.94 -0.61
C ILE A 269 0.28 -15.66 -2.07
N ALA A 270 -0.57 -14.67 -2.30
CA ALA A 270 -0.95 -14.24 -3.65
C ALA A 270 0.28 -13.76 -4.44
N MET A 271 1.15 -12.95 -3.83
CA MET A 271 2.38 -12.47 -4.46
C MET A 271 3.37 -13.61 -4.76
N GLU A 272 3.55 -14.56 -3.83
CA GLU A 272 4.40 -15.75 -4.04
C GLU A 272 3.88 -16.59 -5.21
N GLY A 273 2.56 -16.79 -5.30
CA GLY A 273 1.92 -17.49 -6.42
C GLY A 273 2.17 -16.78 -7.76
N TYR A 274 2.06 -15.45 -7.77
CA TYR A 274 2.34 -14.64 -8.96
C TYR A 274 3.81 -14.74 -9.40
N LEU A 275 4.77 -14.66 -8.45
CA LEU A 275 6.20 -14.77 -8.74
C LEU A 275 6.53 -16.15 -9.34
N LYS A 276 6.02 -17.24 -8.73
CA LYS A 276 6.18 -18.61 -9.26
C LYS A 276 5.60 -18.74 -10.67
N GLY A 277 4.44 -18.16 -10.93
CA GLY A 277 3.82 -18.12 -12.26
C GLY A 277 4.66 -17.36 -13.30
N LYS A 278 5.59 -16.51 -12.86
CA LYS A 278 6.60 -15.81 -13.68
C LYS A 278 7.95 -16.54 -13.71
N SER A 279 8.05 -17.75 -13.17
CA SER A 279 9.30 -18.48 -13.02
C SER A 279 10.34 -17.77 -12.15
N ILE A 280 9.86 -16.97 -11.17
CA ILE A 280 10.69 -16.30 -10.18
C ILE A 280 10.48 -17.05 -8.85
N GLU A 281 11.55 -17.70 -8.34
CA GLU A 281 11.49 -18.35 -7.04
C GLU A 281 11.57 -17.33 -5.90
N PRO A 282 10.51 -17.19 -5.05
CA PRO A 282 10.47 -16.17 -4.00
C PRO A 282 11.33 -16.54 -2.79
N GLU A 283 11.55 -17.84 -2.52
CA GLU A 283 12.13 -18.33 -1.28
C GLU A 283 13.57 -17.85 -1.00
N PRO A 284 14.49 -17.77 -1.98
CA PRO A 284 15.83 -17.25 -1.74
C PRO A 284 15.79 -15.78 -1.29
N ASN A 285 14.93 -14.96 -1.93
CA ASN A 285 14.75 -13.56 -1.56
C ASN A 285 14.14 -13.44 -0.15
N LYS A 286 13.13 -14.25 0.15
CA LYS A 286 12.49 -14.28 1.47
C LYS A 286 13.49 -14.55 2.59
N ARG A 287 14.31 -15.61 2.46
CA ARG A 287 15.34 -15.95 3.43
C ARG A 287 16.33 -14.82 3.65
N GLN A 288 16.84 -14.24 2.59
CA GLN A 288 17.77 -13.11 2.68
C GLN A 288 17.15 -11.93 3.44
N VAL A 289 15.87 -11.60 3.14
CA VAL A 289 15.14 -10.52 3.82
C VAL A 289 14.94 -10.86 5.30
N VAL A 290 14.48 -12.06 5.61
CA VAL A 290 14.22 -12.50 6.99
C VAL A 290 15.50 -12.45 7.82
N ASP A 291 16.62 -13.00 7.32
CA ASP A 291 17.89 -13.08 8.04
C ASP A 291 18.48 -11.67 8.32
N SER A 292 18.37 -10.74 7.37
CA SER A 292 18.86 -9.39 7.57
C SER A 292 17.95 -8.57 8.46
N PHE A 293 16.66 -8.61 8.17
CA PHE A 293 15.69 -7.72 8.81
C PHE A 293 15.35 -8.11 10.25
N SER A 294 15.49 -9.40 10.63
CA SER A 294 15.35 -9.81 12.04
C SER A 294 16.36 -9.09 12.95
N ARG A 295 17.60 -8.94 12.48
CA ARG A 295 18.65 -8.20 13.23
C ARG A 295 18.32 -6.71 13.35
N ASP A 296 17.79 -6.12 12.26
CA ASP A 296 17.41 -4.71 12.26
C ASP A 296 16.23 -4.46 13.23
N LEU A 297 15.24 -5.38 13.29
CA LEU A 297 14.14 -5.32 14.24
C LEU A 297 14.62 -5.41 15.70
N ASP A 298 15.55 -6.33 16.00
CA ASP A 298 16.12 -6.47 17.35
C ASP A 298 16.90 -5.23 17.78
N LEU A 299 17.64 -4.62 16.86
CA LEU A 299 18.36 -3.38 17.13
C LEU A 299 17.39 -2.21 17.37
N ALA A 300 16.38 -2.09 16.53
CA ALA A 300 15.44 -0.98 16.57
C ALA A 300 14.52 -0.98 17.80
N THR A 301 14.36 -2.12 18.48
CA THR A 301 13.47 -2.26 19.65
C THR A 301 14.21 -2.23 21.00
N ARG A 302 15.54 -2.17 21.01
CA ARG A 302 16.36 -2.19 22.26
C ARG A 302 16.05 -1.07 23.25
N PHE A 303 15.57 0.08 22.77
CA PHE A 303 15.22 1.19 23.66
C PHE A 303 13.98 0.90 24.51
N LEU A 304 13.15 -0.07 24.12
CA LEU A 304 11.95 -0.51 24.85
C LEU A 304 12.29 -1.47 26.02
N ASP A 305 13.55 -1.92 26.12
CA ASP A 305 14.01 -2.82 27.18
C ASP A 305 14.69 -2.04 28.33
N ARG A 306 14.75 -0.71 28.22
CA ARG A 306 15.32 0.20 29.22
C ARG A 306 14.24 0.85 30.05
#